data_0de3959eb81afe3c55ce16eaa78bf7e4
#
_entry.id   0de3959eb81afe3c55ce16eaa78bf7e4
#
_cell.length_a   1.000
_cell.length_b   1.000
_cell.length_c   1.000
_cell.angle_alpha   90.00
_cell.angle_beta   90.00
_cell.angle_gamma   90.00
#
_symmetry.space_group_name_H-M   'P 1'
#
loop_
_entity.id
_entity.type
_entity.pdbx_description
1 polymer ?
#
loop_
_entity_poly.entity_id
_entity_poly.type
_entity_poly.pdbx_seq_one_letter_code
_entity_poly.pdbx_strand_id
1 'polypeptide(L)'
;LYTQGLRKKMENNGTEIIKKGLACLEDKDYDNAITTFTSARKDFKDNPKYLSVSMSFLGMALYLKDKNNYTNVLDMLNDAQYMAEFAKNSTAKIANEYAKGTVDFGENSKDTALLHFESAKNLSMVAGDELSIMGYVLTRIKQLKNGMDFSLPIKSDPLVSLVKIGRSITAVTDIDVLLKVIAEETKIAIQADRCTVFMLDKDKNELWSKVALGLGSQEIRFPADKGLAGYVVKTGEPLNIPDAYNDPRFNPDIDKETGYKTKTILCMPIKNNNQEIIGAFQVLNKNNGVFTKGDEDLLVAIGGSASIALENAQLFEQQKELYKEQKILFESFIDTLATSIDARDKITAGHSSRVKLYSMLLVNALDCDEKYKEIVEKAAILHDIGKIGIRDSVLQKEGKLTDEEYKHIQEHVKITHDILEKIHTSEDFKQITEIACSHHEKYDGSGYYRHLSGEDIPYGGRILAVADVFDAITSKRHYRDKMPIQNVIDILISGKNKHFDGNLVDTFLKIPVDKIILVFLTENHHIFKNEDKEILSHYNLFDIYNFIINENSTDEQKHIAELFNFYYSGNVK
;
A
#
# COMPACT_ATOMS: atom_id res chain seq x y z
N LEU A 1 7.12 -2.17 -16.94
CA LEU A 1 7.48 -1.19 -15.87
C LEU A 1 8.07 0.11 -16.44
N TYR A 2 9.04 0.05 -17.39
CA TYR A 2 9.69 1.25 -17.95
C TYR A 2 8.72 2.12 -18.77
N THR A 3 7.83 1.51 -19.54
CA THR A 3 6.79 2.18 -20.34
C THR A 3 5.66 2.76 -19.47
N GLN A 4 5.28 2.12 -18.37
CA GLN A 4 4.30 2.64 -17.41
C GLN A 4 4.84 3.83 -16.61
N GLY A 5 6.12 3.81 -16.23
CA GLY A 5 6.79 4.91 -15.53
C GLY A 5 6.91 6.17 -16.40
N LEU A 6 7.25 6.03 -17.69
CA LEU A 6 7.29 7.13 -18.66
C LEU A 6 5.89 7.71 -18.90
N ARG A 7 4.86 6.87 -19.02
CA ARG A 7 3.47 7.31 -19.22
C ARG A 7 2.95 8.12 -18.03
N LYS A 8 3.20 7.65 -16.80
CA LYS A 8 2.82 8.36 -15.57
C LYS A 8 3.57 9.69 -15.39
N LYS A 9 4.85 9.74 -15.80
CA LYS A 9 5.65 10.98 -15.80
C LYS A 9 5.15 11.99 -16.82
N MET A 10 4.71 11.56 -18.00
CA MET A 10 4.10 12.42 -19.02
C MET A 10 2.72 12.93 -18.60
N GLU A 11 1.91 12.12 -17.93
CA GLU A 11 0.59 12.50 -17.41
C GLU A 11 0.71 13.55 -16.30
N ASN A 12 1.62 13.39 -15.36
CA ASN A 12 1.87 14.39 -14.31
C ASN A 12 2.36 15.72 -14.89
N ASN A 13 3.26 15.68 -15.86
CA ASN A 13 3.78 16.88 -16.52
C ASN A 13 2.68 17.61 -17.32
N GLY A 14 1.80 16.87 -17.99
CA GLY A 14 0.68 17.43 -18.75
C GLY A 14 -0.31 18.19 -17.86
N THR A 15 -0.71 17.60 -16.75
CA THR A 15 -1.63 18.23 -15.80
C THR A 15 -1.01 19.49 -15.18
N GLU A 16 0.27 19.47 -14.86
CA GLU A 16 0.98 20.62 -14.26
C GLU A 16 1.08 21.80 -15.23
N ILE A 17 1.42 21.56 -16.49
CA ILE A 17 1.49 22.61 -17.53
C ILE A 17 0.11 23.24 -17.75
N ILE A 18 -0.95 22.44 -17.82
CA ILE A 18 -2.32 22.94 -17.97
C ILE A 18 -2.73 23.81 -16.78
N LYS A 19 -2.45 23.37 -15.55
CA LYS A 19 -2.72 24.15 -14.33
C LYS A 19 -1.99 25.49 -14.31
N LYS A 20 -0.74 25.52 -14.79
CA LYS A 20 0.03 26.76 -14.92
C LYS A 20 -0.63 27.73 -15.90
N GLY A 21 -1.10 27.24 -17.04
CA GLY A 21 -1.81 28.09 -18.01
C GLY A 21 -3.14 28.62 -17.47
N LEU A 22 -3.89 27.80 -16.70
CA LEU A 22 -5.12 28.23 -16.02
C LEU A 22 -4.84 29.32 -14.98
N ALA A 23 -3.78 29.22 -14.21
CA ALA A 23 -3.36 30.27 -13.27
C ALA A 23 -3.10 31.61 -13.99
N CYS A 24 -2.43 31.58 -15.14
CA CYS A 24 -2.24 32.78 -15.95
C CYS A 24 -3.58 33.40 -16.43
N LEU A 25 -4.58 32.56 -16.76
CA LEU A 25 -5.92 33.04 -17.08
C LEU A 25 -6.62 33.71 -15.89
N GLU A 26 -6.46 33.17 -14.68
CA GLU A 26 -6.96 33.77 -13.44
C GLU A 26 -6.38 35.17 -13.21
N ASP A 27 -5.09 35.32 -13.44
CA ASP A 27 -4.35 36.56 -13.28
C ASP A 27 -4.59 37.55 -14.44
N LYS A 28 -5.39 37.19 -15.44
CA LYS A 28 -5.63 37.94 -16.71
C LYS A 28 -4.38 38.13 -17.55
N ASP A 29 -3.37 37.29 -17.33
CA ASP A 29 -2.14 37.28 -18.12
C ASP A 29 -2.32 36.40 -19.36
N TYR A 30 -3.10 36.91 -20.32
CA TYR A 30 -3.49 36.17 -21.51
C TYR A 30 -2.30 35.81 -22.40
N ASP A 31 -1.25 36.64 -22.42
CA ASP A 31 -0.07 36.37 -23.24
C ASP A 31 0.72 35.16 -22.74
N ASN A 32 0.93 35.07 -21.46
CA ASN A 32 1.56 33.91 -20.86
C ASN A 32 0.65 32.67 -20.90
N ALA A 33 -0.65 32.81 -20.75
CA ALA A 33 -1.61 31.72 -20.93
C ALA A 33 -1.56 31.16 -22.36
N ILE A 34 -1.62 32.02 -23.39
CA ILE A 34 -1.51 31.67 -24.81
C ILE A 34 -0.17 30.96 -25.08
N THR A 35 0.93 31.50 -24.58
CA THR A 35 2.24 30.88 -24.74
C THR A 35 2.32 29.50 -24.14
N THR A 36 1.79 29.33 -22.91
CA THR A 36 1.77 28.05 -22.18
C THR A 36 0.92 27.01 -22.91
N PHE A 37 -0.31 27.36 -23.34
CA PHE A 37 -1.18 26.40 -24.04
C PHE A 37 -0.71 26.11 -25.47
N THR A 38 -0.05 27.07 -26.13
CA THR A 38 0.59 26.83 -27.44
C THR A 38 1.75 25.84 -27.35
N SER A 39 2.59 25.95 -26.31
CA SER A 39 3.63 24.96 -26.04
C SER A 39 3.03 23.60 -25.72
N ALA A 40 2.06 23.56 -24.81
CA ALA A 40 1.37 22.32 -24.44
C ALA A 40 0.75 21.61 -25.65
N ARG A 41 0.11 22.35 -26.56
CA ARG A 41 -0.45 21.81 -27.81
C ARG A 41 0.64 21.15 -28.69
N LYS A 42 1.84 21.69 -28.74
CA LYS A 42 2.97 21.11 -29.49
C LYS A 42 3.53 19.89 -28.81
N ASP A 43 3.71 19.97 -27.48
CA ASP A 43 4.32 18.91 -26.69
C ASP A 43 3.43 17.66 -26.59
N PHE A 44 2.10 17.85 -26.64
CA PHE A 44 1.11 16.77 -26.51
C PHE A 44 0.40 16.41 -27.82
N LYS A 45 0.98 16.74 -28.99
CA LYS A 45 0.38 16.46 -30.32
C LYS A 45 -0.05 14.99 -30.51
N ASP A 46 0.67 14.05 -29.90
CA ASP A 46 0.41 12.60 -30.00
C ASP A 46 -0.43 12.06 -28.82
N ASN A 47 -0.91 12.93 -27.93
CA ASN A 47 -1.78 12.58 -26.81
C ASN A 47 -3.15 13.28 -26.94
N PRO A 48 -4.18 12.61 -27.45
CA PRO A 48 -5.48 13.22 -27.74
C PRO A 48 -6.15 13.90 -26.55
N LYS A 49 -5.94 13.37 -25.32
CA LYS A 49 -6.47 13.97 -24.08
C LYS A 49 -5.89 15.37 -23.86
N TYR A 50 -4.58 15.48 -23.74
CA TYR A 50 -3.91 16.74 -23.43
C TYR A 50 -3.90 17.70 -24.63
N LEU A 51 -3.93 17.18 -25.86
CA LEU A 51 -4.11 17.98 -27.07
C LEU A 51 -5.46 18.69 -27.05
N SER A 52 -6.56 17.97 -26.81
CA SER A 52 -7.89 18.55 -26.69
C SER A 52 -7.98 19.60 -25.58
N VAL A 53 -7.46 19.29 -24.38
CA VAL A 53 -7.45 20.23 -23.25
C VAL A 53 -6.66 21.51 -23.60
N SER A 54 -5.49 21.36 -24.20
CA SER A 54 -4.65 22.50 -24.60
C SER A 54 -5.32 23.38 -25.66
N MET A 55 -6.00 22.76 -26.63
CA MET A 55 -6.76 23.49 -27.67
C MET A 55 -7.95 24.23 -27.07
N SER A 56 -8.69 23.60 -26.15
CA SER A 56 -9.85 24.24 -25.49
C SER A 56 -9.45 25.50 -24.73
N PHE A 57 -8.41 25.40 -23.90
CA PHE A 57 -7.95 26.57 -23.12
C PHE A 57 -7.17 27.58 -23.94
N LEU A 58 -6.48 27.17 -25.01
CA LEU A 58 -5.87 28.09 -25.95
C LEU A 58 -6.93 28.93 -26.68
N GLY A 59 -8.00 28.28 -27.17
CA GLY A 59 -9.13 28.97 -27.78
C GLY A 59 -9.78 29.98 -26.84
N MET A 60 -10.05 29.55 -25.59
CA MET A 60 -10.57 30.43 -24.56
C MET A 60 -9.62 31.62 -24.26
N ALA A 61 -8.32 31.41 -24.15
CA ALA A 61 -7.33 32.45 -23.90
C ALA A 61 -7.27 33.48 -25.04
N LEU A 62 -7.27 33.01 -26.29
CA LEU A 62 -7.29 33.85 -27.48
C LEU A 62 -8.55 34.71 -27.55
N TYR A 63 -9.72 34.14 -27.25
CA TYR A 63 -11.00 34.88 -27.19
C TYR A 63 -10.96 35.94 -26.10
N LEU A 64 -10.49 35.60 -24.90
CA LEU A 64 -10.42 36.50 -23.77
C LEU A 64 -9.45 37.66 -23.99
N LYS A 65 -8.40 37.44 -24.79
CA LYS A 65 -7.46 38.48 -25.20
C LYS A 65 -8.06 39.43 -26.24
N ASP A 66 -8.74 38.87 -27.26
CA ASP A 66 -9.35 39.63 -28.34
C ASP A 66 -10.61 38.90 -28.83
N LYS A 67 -11.77 39.49 -28.57
CA LYS A 67 -13.09 38.96 -28.98
C LYS A 67 -13.28 38.88 -30.50
N ASN A 68 -12.56 39.65 -31.30
CA ASN A 68 -12.62 39.59 -32.76
C ASN A 68 -12.14 38.23 -33.32
N ASN A 69 -11.45 37.41 -32.52
CA ASN A 69 -11.01 36.05 -32.87
C ASN A 69 -12.12 35.01 -32.80
N TYR A 70 -13.38 35.36 -32.53
CA TYR A 70 -14.48 34.45 -32.24
C TYR A 70 -14.61 33.29 -33.24
N THR A 71 -14.60 33.54 -34.54
CA THR A 71 -14.75 32.50 -35.57
C THR A 71 -13.62 31.47 -35.52
N ASN A 72 -12.36 31.92 -35.46
CA ASN A 72 -11.20 31.04 -35.38
C ASN A 72 -11.18 30.23 -34.08
N VAL A 73 -11.70 30.81 -32.99
CA VAL A 73 -11.80 30.17 -31.70
C VAL A 73 -12.86 29.06 -31.72
N LEU A 74 -14.02 29.29 -32.34
CA LEU A 74 -15.06 28.28 -32.51
C LEU A 74 -14.55 27.04 -33.27
N ASP A 75 -13.82 27.24 -34.36
CA ASP A 75 -13.24 26.16 -35.13
C ASP A 75 -12.25 25.36 -34.25
N MET A 76 -11.41 26.04 -33.49
CA MET A 76 -10.49 25.39 -32.56
C MET A 76 -11.20 24.61 -31.45
N LEU A 77 -12.31 25.13 -30.91
CA LEU A 77 -13.10 24.44 -29.87
C LEU A 77 -13.84 23.22 -30.43
N ASN A 78 -14.26 23.28 -31.70
CA ASN A 78 -14.87 22.14 -32.39
C ASN A 78 -13.84 21.04 -32.67
N ASP A 79 -12.65 21.39 -33.11
CA ASP A 79 -11.54 20.46 -33.27
C ASP A 79 -11.16 19.82 -31.92
N ALA A 80 -11.13 20.62 -30.85
CA ALA A 80 -10.87 20.13 -29.49
C ALA A 80 -11.96 19.15 -29.02
N GLN A 81 -13.21 19.40 -29.35
CA GLN A 81 -14.32 18.46 -29.05
C GLN A 81 -14.13 17.14 -29.77
N TYR A 82 -13.83 17.17 -31.07
CA TYR A 82 -13.55 15.95 -31.83
C TYR A 82 -12.42 15.12 -31.19
N MET A 83 -11.34 15.78 -30.78
CA MET A 83 -10.22 15.12 -30.10
C MET A 83 -10.63 14.56 -28.73
N ALA A 84 -11.52 15.24 -27.97
CA ALA A 84 -12.03 14.75 -26.69
C ALA A 84 -12.91 13.49 -26.85
N GLU A 85 -13.70 13.45 -27.92
CA GLU A 85 -14.53 12.29 -28.27
C GLU A 85 -13.66 11.12 -28.72
N PHE A 86 -12.66 11.38 -29.56
CA PHE A 86 -11.68 10.37 -29.99
C PHE A 86 -10.91 9.78 -28.83
N ALA A 87 -10.46 10.61 -27.89
CA ALA A 87 -9.77 10.18 -26.68
C ALA A 87 -10.68 9.43 -25.69
N LYS A 88 -12.00 9.51 -25.84
CA LYS A 88 -13.01 9.02 -24.89
C LYS A 88 -12.72 9.47 -23.45
N ASN A 89 -12.22 10.70 -23.30
CA ASN A 89 -11.70 11.20 -22.03
C ASN A 89 -12.60 12.29 -21.45
N SER A 90 -13.07 12.08 -20.22
CA SER A 90 -13.98 13.00 -19.53
C SER A 90 -13.34 14.34 -19.20
N THR A 91 -12.06 14.36 -18.78
CA THR A 91 -11.34 15.61 -18.48
C THR A 91 -11.26 16.52 -19.70
N ALA A 92 -11.00 15.96 -20.88
CA ALA A 92 -10.96 16.71 -22.14
C ALA A 92 -12.35 17.26 -22.51
N LYS A 93 -13.41 16.47 -22.32
CA LYS A 93 -14.79 16.92 -22.53
C LYS A 93 -15.18 18.06 -21.58
N ILE A 94 -14.86 17.94 -20.28
CA ILE A 94 -15.11 18.98 -19.28
C ILE A 94 -14.42 20.28 -19.65
N ALA A 95 -13.12 20.22 -20.04
CA ALA A 95 -12.36 21.39 -20.44
C ALA A 95 -12.97 22.08 -21.67
N ASN A 96 -13.42 21.31 -22.66
CA ASN A 96 -14.03 21.83 -23.86
C ASN A 96 -15.40 22.49 -23.59
N GLU A 97 -16.27 21.83 -22.82
CA GLU A 97 -17.57 22.39 -22.43
C GLU A 97 -17.41 23.68 -21.63
N TYR A 98 -16.47 23.73 -20.68
CA TYR A 98 -16.15 24.94 -19.93
C TYR A 98 -15.65 26.09 -20.83
N ALA A 99 -14.74 25.78 -21.76
CA ALA A 99 -14.23 26.78 -22.70
C ALA A 99 -15.32 27.33 -23.63
N LYS A 100 -16.16 26.46 -24.21
CA LYS A 100 -17.33 26.84 -25.02
C LYS A 100 -18.30 27.73 -24.25
N GLY A 101 -18.71 27.29 -23.06
CA GLY A 101 -19.58 28.10 -22.21
C GLY A 101 -19.00 29.48 -21.85
N THR A 102 -17.67 29.57 -21.66
CA THR A 102 -17.00 30.86 -21.41
C THR A 102 -17.05 31.79 -22.61
N VAL A 103 -16.84 31.26 -23.81
CA VAL A 103 -16.92 32.03 -25.07
C VAL A 103 -18.37 32.49 -25.34
N ASP A 104 -19.33 31.58 -25.23
CA ASP A 104 -20.75 31.90 -25.41
C ASP A 104 -21.26 32.94 -24.43
N PHE A 105 -20.81 32.86 -23.17
CA PHE A 105 -21.14 33.87 -22.17
C PHE A 105 -20.55 35.24 -22.53
N GLY A 106 -19.32 35.26 -23.06
CA GLY A 106 -18.70 36.50 -23.54
C GLY A 106 -19.39 37.12 -24.74
N GLU A 107 -20.04 36.32 -25.60
CA GLU A 107 -20.86 36.74 -26.73
C GLU A 107 -22.34 37.04 -26.36
N ASN A 108 -22.61 37.07 -25.05
CA ASN A 108 -23.96 37.30 -24.51
C ASN A 108 -25.01 36.20 -24.87
N SER A 109 -24.55 35.03 -25.30
CA SER A 109 -25.41 33.84 -25.58
C SER A 109 -25.66 33.08 -24.28
N LYS A 110 -26.41 33.70 -23.34
CA LYS A 110 -26.53 33.23 -21.94
C LYS A 110 -27.15 31.84 -21.82
N ASP A 111 -28.14 31.51 -22.64
CA ASP A 111 -28.81 30.18 -22.58
C ASP A 111 -27.85 29.07 -23.05
N THR A 112 -27.14 29.29 -24.17
CA THR A 112 -26.17 28.33 -24.69
C THR A 112 -24.99 28.15 -23.73
N ALA A 113 -24.50 29.26 -23.17
CA ALA A 113 -23.46 29.22 -22.14
C ALA A 113 -23.87 28.40 -20.91
N LEU A 114 -25.13 28.56 -20.47
CA LEU A 114 -25.65 27.80 -19.34
C LEU A 114 -25.71 26.30 -19.65
N LEU A 115 -26.10 25.91 -20.84
CA LEU A 115 -26.10 24.50 -21.27
C LEU A 115 -24.70 23.89 -21.22
N HIS A 116 -23.71 24.58 -21.75
CA HIS A 116 -22.32 24.12 -21.71
C HIS A 116 -21.77 24.01 -20.28
N PHE A 117 -22.05 24.98 -19.40
CA PHE A 117 -21.62 24.91 -18.02
C PHE A 117 -22.35 23.80 -17.23
N GLU A 118 -23.63 23.58 -17.42
CA GLU A 118 -24.34 22.45 -16.78
C GLU A 118 -23.83 21.10 -17.32
N SER A 119 -23.49 21.01 -18.63
CA SER A 119 -22.85 19.83 -19.21
C SER A 119 -21.49 19.55 -18.55
N ALA A 120 -20.61 20.55 -18.44
CA ALA A 120 -19.31 20.45 -17.76
C ALA A 120 -19.47 20.04 -16.30
N LYS A 121 -20.45 20.60 -15.58
CA LYS A 121 -20.76 20.26 -14.19
C LYS A 121 -21.16 18.78 -14.06
N ASN A 122 -22.10 18.31 -14.88
CA ASN A 122 -22.58 16.94 -14.81
C ASN A 122 -21.47 15.92 -15.14
N LEU A 123 -20.64 16.21 -16.13
CA LEU A 123 -19.47 15.40 -16.46
C LEU A 123 -18.48 15.35 -15.29
N SER A 124 -18.20 16.49 -14.65
CA SER A 124 -17.30 16.53 -13.48
C SER A 124 -17.83 15.75 -12.28
N MET A 125 -19.14 15.77 -12.04
CA MET A 125 -19.77 15.01 -10.95
C MET A 125 -19.68 13.50 -11.15
N VAL A 126 -19.75 13.04 -12.40
CA VAL A 126 -19.74 11.60 -12.72
C VAL A 126 -18.32 11.05 -12.86
N ALA A 127 -17.43 11.79 -13.52
CA ALA A 127 -16.11 11.30 -13.92
C ALA A 127 -14.96 11.86 -13.09
N GLY A 128 -15.24 12.79 -12.19
CA GLY A 128 -14.24 13.55 -11.45
C GLY A 128 -13.70 14.74 -12.24
N ASP A 129 -12.92 15.58 -11.57
CA ASP A 129 -12.44 16.87 -12.11
C ASP A 129 -10.92 17.01 -11.89
N GLU A 130 -10.15 16.31 -12.71
CA GLU A 130 -8.68 16.25 -12.65
C GLU A 130 -7.99 17.63 -12.72
N LEU A 131 -8.61 18.59 -13.42
CA LEU A 131 -8.08 19.93 -13.61
C LEU A 131 -8.67 20.97 -12.64
N SER A 132 -9.53 20.55 -11.72
CA SER A 132 -10.23 21.44 -10.78
C SER A 132 -11.09 22.52 -11.46
N ILE A 133 -11.75 22.19 -12.57
CA ILE A 133 -12.59 23.10 -13.37
C ILE A 133 -13.96 23.34 -12.73
N MET A 134 -14.46 22.40 -11.91
CA MET A 134 -15.80 22.46 -11.31
C MET A 134 -16.09 23.79 -10.61
N GLY A 135 -15.10 24.32 -9.91
CA GLY A 135 -15.23 25.60 -9.24
C GLY A 135 -15.53 26.75 -10.18
N TYR A 136 -14.84 26.81 -11.30
CA TYR A 136 -15.07 27.84 -12.33
C TYR A 136 -16.44 27.68 -12.95
N VAL A 137 -16.84 26.43 -13.24
CA VAL A 137 -18.16 26.10 -13.78
C VAL A 137 -19.28 26.57 -12.86
N LEU A 138 -19.20 26.24 -11.56
CA LEU A 138 -20.22 26.64 -10.58
C LEU A 138 -20.34 28.16 -10.47
N THR A 139 -19.23 28.86 -10.51
CA THR A 139 -19.21 30.33 -10.48
C THR A 139 -19.87 30.92 -11.72
N ARG A 140 -19.62 30.37 -12.92
CA ARG A 140 -20.24 30.83 -14.14
C ARG A 140 -21.76 30.60 -14.14
N ILE A 141 -22.21 29.45 -13.70
CA ILE A 141 -23.63 29.14 -13.53
C ILE A 141 -24.29 30.14 -12.58
N LYS A 142 -23.66 30.47 -11.47
CA LYS A 142 -24.17 31.47 -10.51
C LYS A 142 -24.24 32.87 -11.11
N GLN A 143 -23.23 33.30 -11.86
CA GLN A 143 -23.23 34.59 -12.56
C GLN A 143 -24.38 34.69 -13.54
N LEU A 144 -24.59 33.66 -14.37
CA LEU A 144 -25.69 33.61 -15.33
C LEU A 144 -27.08 33.64 -14.67
N LYS A 145 -27.28 32.80 -13.63
CA LYS A 145 -28.56 32.72 -12.89
C LYS A 145 -28.91 34.01 -12.15
N ASN A 146 -27.91 34.77 -11.74
CA ASN A 146 -28.11 36.05 -11.05
C ASN A 146 -28.19 37.26 -12.01
N GLY A 147 -28.20 37.03 -13.31
CA GLY A 147 -28.31 38.09 -14.32
C GLY A 147 -27.08 38.99 -14.41
N MET A 148 -25.92 38.54 -13.89
CA MET A 148 -24.66 39.29 -13.93
C MET A 148 -24.09 39.29 -15.35
N ASP A 149 -23.49 40.40 -15.75
CA ASP A 149 -22.73 40.47 -17.00
C ASP A 149 -21.41 39.69 -16.92
N PHE A 150 -20.90 39.33 -18.09
CA PHE A 150 -19.61 38.64 -18.20
C PHE A 150 -18.49 39.49 -17.59
N SER A 151 -18.05 39.11 -16.41
CA SER A 151 -16.88 39.68 -15.76
C SER A 151 -15.83 38.59 -15.54
N LEU A 152 -14.64 38.87 -15.96
CA LEU A 152 -13.52 37.99 -15.63
C LEU A 152 -12.92 38.34 -14.29
N PRO A 153 -12.26 37.30 -13.84
CA PRO A 153 -12.65 36.37 -12.85
C PRO A 153 -12.18 36.80 -11.49
N ILE A 154 -12.75 36.50 -10.74
CA ILE A 154 -12.96 35.47 -9.83
C ILE A 154 -11.72 35.21 -9.00
N LYS A 155 -11.52 36.09 -8.04
CA LYS A 155 -10.96 35.59 -6.77
C LYS A 155 -11.91 34.49 -6.31
N SER A 156 -11.35 33.30 -6.07
CA SER A 156 -12.09 32.08 -5.71
C SER A 156 -13.29 32.35 -4.82
N ASP A 157 -14.50 32.03 -5.33
CA ASP A 157 -15.69 31.97 -4.49
C ASP A 157 -15.38 31.01 -3.32
N PRO A 158 -15.73 31.32 -2.08
CA PRO A 158 -15.59 30.43 -0.92
C PRO A 158 -16.06 29.00 -1.19
N LEU A 159 -17.13 28.81 -1.99
CA LEU A 159 -17.60 27.50 -2.44
C LEU A 159 -16.58 26.74 -3.29
N VAL A 160 -15.81 27.42 -4.11
CA VAL A 160 -14.74 26.81 -4.93
C VAL A 160 -13.61 26.31 -4.06
N SER A 161 -13.22 27.13 -3.08
CA SER A 161 -12.22 26.73 -2.10
C SER A 161 -12.67 25.52 -1.30
N LEU A 162 -13.94 25.44 -0.91
CA LEU A 162 -14.52 24.30 -0.20
C LEU A 162 -14.49 23.00 -1.03
N VAL A 163 -14.87 23.06 -2.30
CA VAL A 163 -14.83 21.87 -3.18
C VAL A 163 -13.37 21.41 -3.39
N LYS A 164 -12.45 22.35 -3.57
CA LYS A 164 -11.02 22.06 -3.72
C LYS A 164 -10.46 21.43 -2.45
N ILE A 165 -10.73 22.03 -1.29
CA ILE A 165 -10.32 21.54 0.02
C ILE A 165 -10.89 20.14 0.26
N GLY A 166 -12.20 19.94 0.05
CA GLY A 166 -12.86 18.64 0.22
C GLY A 166 -12.17 17.54 -0.58
N ARG A 167 -11.77 17.80 -1.82
CA ARG A 167 -11.06 16.82 -2.68
C ARG A 167 -9.62 16.58 -2.23
N SER A 168 -8.89 17.62 -1.90
CA SER A 168 -7.50 17.49 -1.43
C SER A 168 -7.42 16.66 -0.14
N ILE A 169 -8.43 16.81 0.73
CA ILE A 169 -8.51 16.13 2.02
C ILE A 169 -8.93 14.65 1.86
N THR A 170 -9.93 14.35 1.01
CA THR A 170 -10.46 12.98 0.86
C THR A 170 -9.51 12.00 0.16
N ALA A 171 -8.48 12.48 -0.51
CA ALA A 171 -7.48 11.65 -1.17
C ALA A 171 -6.34 11.18 -0.25
N VAL A 172 -6.28 11.71 0.99
CA VAL A 172 -5.19 11.44 1.94
C VAL A 172 -5.70 10.53 3.05
N THR A 173 -5.05 9.38 3.21
CA THR A 173 -5.37 8.39 4.25
C THR A 173 -4.42 8.43 5.46
N ASP A 174 -3.24 9.05 5.30
CA ASP A 174 -2.30 9.26 6.39
C ASP A 174 -2.72 10.49 7.21
N ILE A 175 -2.99 10.32 8.49
CA ILE A 175 -3.53 11.37 9.36
C ILE A 175 -2.56 12.56 9.52
N ASP A 176 -1.26 12.31 9.54
CA ASP A 176 -0.24 13.34 9.73
C ASP A 176 -0.13 14.24 8.48
N VAL A 177 -0.20 13.61 7.30
CA VAL A 177 -0.25 14.33 6.02
C VAL A 177 -1.58 15.06 5.88
N LEU A 178 -2.68 14.45 6.28
CA LEU A 178 -4.02 15.01 6.23
C LEU A 178 -4.15 16.29 7.08
N LEU A 179 -3.66 16.27 8.32
CA LEU A 179 -3.65 17.44 9.18
C LEU A 179 -2.90 18.62 8.56
N LYS A 180 -1.76 18.35 7.89
CA LYS A 180 -1.00 19.38 7.17
C LYS A 180 -1.80 19.98 6.02
N VAL A 181 -2.39 19.11 5.19
CA VAL A 181 -3.19 19.55 4.05
C VAL A 181 -4.38 20.39 4.51
N ILE A 182 -5.09 19.94 5.54
CA ILE A 182 -6.22 20.70 6.13
C ILE A 182 -5.75 22.07 6.62
N ALA A 183 -4.64 22.14 7.37
CA ALA A 183 -4.14 23.39 7.92
C ALA A 183 -3.72 24.37 6.83
N GLU A 184 -2.96 23.91 5.80
CA GLU A 184 -2.51 24.76 4.70
C GLU A 184 -3.66 25.26 3.82
N GLU A 185 -4.57 24.37 3.42
CA GLU A 185 -5.71 24.77 2.59
C GLU A 185 -6.65 25.71 3.37
N THR A 186 -6.86 25.47 4.68
CA THR A 186 -7.65 26.36 5.54
C THR A 186 -6.99 27.73 5.66
N LYS A 187 -5.68 27.80 5.90
CA LYS A 187 -4.91 29.04 5.96
C LYS A 187 -5.11 29.88 4.70
N ILE A 188 -4.98 29.25 3.53
CA ILE A 188 -5.15 29.91 2.22
C ILE A 188 -6.58 30.41 2.05
N ALA A 189 -7.58 29.56 2.30
CA ALA A 189 -8.99 29.89 2.11
C ALA A 189 -9.48 31.02 3.02
N ILE A 190 -9.05 31.01 4.29
CA ILE A 190 -9.38 32.04 5.28
C ILE A 190 -8.50 33.30 5.11
N GLN A 191 -7.46 33.24 4.28
CA GLN A 191 -6.48 34.32 4.11
C GLN A 191 -5.84 34.74 5.44
N ALA A 192 -5.26 33.78 6.13
CA ALA A 192 -4.61 33.96 7.42
C ALA A 192 -3.13 33.60 7.35
N ASP A 193 -2.35 34.01 8.34
CA ASP A 193 -0.92 33.76 8.42
C ASP A 193 -0.63 32.32 8.87
N ARG A 194 -1.39 31.81 9.86
CA ARG A 194 -1.22 30.44 10.37
C ARG A 194 -2.56 29.75 10.61
N CYS A 195 -2.56 28.44 10.44
CA CYS A 195 -3.64 27.56 10.87
C CYS A 195 -3.06 26.32 11.55
N THR A 196 -3.63 25.93 12.67
CA THR A 196 -3.33 24.68 13.36
C THR A 196 -4.63 23.88 13.53
N VAL A 197 -4.54 22.58 13.30
CA VAL A 197 -5.63 21.63 13.54
C VAL A 197 -5.26 20.80 14.74
N PHE A 198 -6.02 20.91 15.81
CA PHE A 198 -5.88 20.10 17.02
C PHE A 198 -6.88 18.95 17.00
N MET A 199 -6.41 17.74 17.24
CA MET A 199 -7.24 16.56 17.45
C MET A 199 -7.46 16.30 18.92
N LEU A 200 -8.65 15.83 19.29
CA LEU A 200 -8.99 15.45 20.66
C LEU A 200 -8.71 13.95 20.87
N ASP A 201 -7.77 13.64 21.75
CA ASP A 201 -7.55 12.31 22.31
C ASP A 201 -8.51 12.16 23.52
N LYS A 202 -9.64 11.48 23.32
CA LYS A 202 -10.67 11.32 24.36
C LYS A 202 -10.18 10.47 25.53
N ASP A 203 -9.31 9.48 25.27
CA ASP A 203 -8.83 8.55 26.29
C ASP A 203 -7.85 9.23 27.25
N LYS A 204 -6.99 10.11 26.71
CA LYS A 204 -6.01 10.86 27.50
C LYS A 204 -6.53 12.23 27.96
N ASN A 205 -7.68 12.65 27.43
CA ASN A 205 -8.23 13.98 27.61
C ASN A 205 -7.23 15.10 27.25
N GLU A 206 -6.60 14.95 26.06
CA GLU A 206 -5.58 15.85 25.55
C GLU A 206 -5.91 16.33 24.13
N LEU A 207 -5.49 17.54 23.83
CA LEU A 207 -5.41 18.06 22.47
C LEU A 207 -4.01 17.86 21.93
N TRP A 208 -3.90 17.36 20.69
CA TRP A 208 -2.63 17.17 20.03
C TRP A 208 -2.65 17.65 18.58
N SER A 209 -1.48 18.04 18.08
CA SER A 209 -1.25 18.39 16.68
C SER A 209 0.18 18.07 16.32
N LYS A 210 0.40 17.55 15.11
CA LYS A 210 1.75 17.36 14.54
C LYS A 210 2.16 18.50 13.61
N VAL A 211 1.31 19.52 13.47
CA VAL A 211 1.52 20.62 12.53
C VAL A 211 1.31 21.94 13.24
N ALA A 212 2.38 22.43 13.82
CA ALA A 212 2.49 23.86 14.13
C ALA A 212 3.38 24.51 13.06
N LEU A 213 2.78 25.20 12.09
CA LEU A 213 3.51 25.93 11.06
C LEU A 213 4.43 26.95 11.72
N GLY A 214 5.75 26.71 11.61
CA GLY A 214 6.80 27.60 12.15
C GLY A 214 7.61 27.04 13.33
N LEU A 215 7.27 25.86 13.90
CA LEU A 215 7.98 25.27 15.05
C LEU A 215 8.69 23.93 14.73
N GLY A 216 8.80 23.55 13.45
CA GLY A 216 9.34 22.25 13.03
C GLY A 216 8.30 21.12 13.15
N SER A 217 8.72 19.87 12.94
CA SER A 217 7.86 18.68 12.92
C SER A 217 7.59 18.09 14.32
N GLN A 218 7.58 18.86 15.39
CA GLN A 218 7.32 18.37 16.74
C GLN A 218 5.82 18.25 17.00
N GLU A 219 5.41 17.13 17.61
CA GLU A 219 4.06 16.95 18.10
C GLU A 219 3.82 17.89 19.30
N ILE A 220 2.78 18.71 19.23
CA ILE A 220 2.29 19.51 20.35
C ILE A 220 1.19 18.73 21.01
N ARG A 221 1.27 18.55 22.33
CA ARG A 221 0.26 17.86 23.13
C ARG A 221 0.06 18.60 24.46
N PHE A 222 -1.20 18.84 24.82
CA PHE A 222 -1.55 19.52 26.07
C PHE A 222 -2.96 19.12 26.53
N PRO A 223 -3.31 19.30 27.83
CA PRO A 223 -4.63 18.97 28.35
C PRO A 223 -5.78 19.66 27.61
N ALA A 224 -6.85 18.90 27.33
CA ALA A 224 -7.98 19.37 26.53
C ALA A 224 -8.79 20.52 27.11
N ASP A 225 -8.52 20.94 28.35
CA ASP A 225 -9.14 22.10 29.01
C ASP A 225 -8.26 23.35 28.99
N LYS A 226 -7.06 23.29 28.37
CA LYS A 226 -6.11 24.42 28.39
C LYS A 226 -6.17 25.24 27.09
N GLY A 227 -5.93 26.54 27.25
CA GLY A 227 -5.84 27.48 26.14
C GLY A 227 -7.16 27.72 25.40
N LEU A 228 -7.09 28.47 24.29
CA LEU A 228 -8.27 28.81 23.47
C LEU A 228 -8.86 27.61 22.76
N ALA A 229 -8.03 26.72 22.26
CA ALA A 229 -8.49 25.49 21.62
C ALA A 229 -9.21 24.58 22.64
N GLY A 230 -8.66 24.45 23.84
CA GLY A 230 -9.32 23.71 24.94
C GLY A 230 -10.66 24.33 25.36
N TYR A 231 -10.75 25.64 25.43
CA TYR A 231 -12.02 26.31 25.68
C TYR A 231 -13.08 25.95 24.63
N VAL A 232 -12.73 26.03 23.35
CA VAL A 232 -13.62 25.71 22.22
C VAL A 232 -14.05 24.24 22.25
N VAL A 233 -13.13 23.32 22.55
CA VAL A 233 -13.45 21.89 22.64
C VAL A 233 -14.37 21.60 23.83
N LYS A 234 -14.17 22.27 24.96
CA LYS A 234 -14.98 22.09 26.17
C LYS A 234 -16.38 22.66 26.02
N THR A 235 -16.51 23.86 25.45
CA THR A 235 -17.80 24.59 25.37
C THR A 235 -18.57 24.30 24.09
N GLY A 236 -17.87 23.93 23.01
CA GLY A 236 -18.43 23.82 21.67
C GLY A 236 -18.74 25.16 21.00
N GLU A 237 -18.35 26.28 21.63
CA GLU A 237 -18.58 27.64 21.15
C GLU A 237 -17.36 28.17 20.39
N PRO A 238 -17.56 28.79 19.23
CA PRO A 238 -16.47 29.41 18.47
C PRO A 238 -15.95 30.66 19.20
N LEU A 239 -14.67 30.96 19.00
CA LEU A 239 -14.04 32.19 19.48
C LEU A 239 -13.50 32.98 18.29
N ASN A 240 -13.96 34.23 18.13
CA ASN A 240 -13.43 35.20 17.19
C ASN A 240 -12.87 36.38 17.99
N ILE A 241 -11.55 36.51 18.07
CA ILE A 241 -10.84 37.45 18.91
C ILE A 241 -10.14 38.47 18.01
N PRO A 242 -10.64 39.71 17.95
CA PRO A 242 -10.07 40.75 17.08
C PRO A 242 -8.76 41.36 17.62
N ASP A 243 -8.48 41.19 18.92
CA ASP A 243 -7.21 41.60 19.54
C ASP A 243 -6.83 40.59 20.63
N ALA A 244 -5.84 39.75 20.31
CA ALA A 244 -5.41 38.63 21.14
C ALA A 244 -4.89 39.08 22.52
N TYR A 245 -4.13 40.19 22.57
CA TYR A 245 -3.53 40.66 23.82
C TYR A 245 -4.55 41.31 24.79
N ASN A 246 -5.72 41.68 24.32
CA ASN A 246 -6.82 42.19 25.14
C ASN A 246 -7.79 41.09 25.63
N ASP A 247 -7.64 39.85 25.18
CA ASP A 247 -8.46 38.75 25.67
C ASP A 247 -7.79 38.02 26.85
N PRO A 248 -8.46 37.94 28.02
CA PRO A 248 -7.87 37.36 29.23
C PRO A 248 -7.59 35.86 29.15
N ARG A 249 -8.11 35.17 28.12
CA ARG A 249 -7.86 33.73 27.85
C ARG A 249 -6.61 33.50 27.01
N PHE A 250 -6.07 34.54 26.40
CA PHE A 250 -4.86 34.43 25.57
C PHE A 250 -3.61 34.31 26.45
N ASN A 251 -2.75 33.32 26.14
CA ASN A 251 -1.47 33.17 26.81
C ASN A 251 -0.34 33.77 25.92
N PRO A 252 0.25 34.92 26.31
CA PRO A 252 1.31 35.56 25.53
C PRO A 252 2.69 34.89 25.64
N ASP A 253 2.86 33.91 26.51
CA ASP A 253 4.17 33.30 26.74
C ASP A 253 4.64 32.51 25.52
N ILE A 254 3.72 31.88 24.78
CA ILE A 254 4.02 31.20 23.51
C ILE A 254 4.59 32.17 22.47
N ASP A 255 4.02 33.38 22.39
CA ASP A 255 4.50 34.42 21.51
C ASP A 255 5.93 34.87 21.89
N LYS A 256 6.22 34.97 23.19
CA LYS A 256 7.55 35.32 23.70
C LYS A 256 8.59 34.24 23.39
N GLU A 257 8.21 32.97 23.56
CA GLU A 257 9.11 31.83 23.29
C GLU A 257 9.41 31.65 21.80
N THR A 258 8.41 31.88 20.95
CA THR A 258 8.53 31.64 19.49
C THR A 258 8.93 32.87 18.70
N GLY A 259 8.90 34.05 19.30
CA GLY A 259 9.11 35.34 18.62
C GLY A 259 7.96 35.71 17.66
N TYR A 260 6.85 34.98 17.69
CA TYR A 260 5.67 35.26 16.87
C TYR A 260 4.79 36.31 17.56
N LYS A 261 4.09 37.13 16.81
CA LYS A 261 3.16 38.11 17.34
C LYS A 261 1.73 37.83 16.89
N THR A 262 0.95 37.26 17.76
CA THR A 262 -0.48 36.99 17.52
C THR A 262 -1.29 38.27 17.64
N LYS A 263 -2.09 38.63 16.64
CA LYS A 263 -2.96 39.80 16.60
C LYS A 263 -4.41 39.40 16.66
N THR A 264 -4.87 38.59 15.75
CA THR A 264 -6.27 38.12 15.64
C THR A 264 -6.34 36.61 15.70
N ILE A 265 -7.39 36.08 16.31
CA ILE A 265 -7.58 34.64 16.48
C ILE A 265 -9.00 34.26 16.10
N LEU A 266 -9.12 33.19 15.24
CA LEU A 266 -10.37 32.49 15.03
C LEU A 266 -10.18 31.03 15.44
N CYS A 267 -10.89 30.61 16.50
CA CYS A 267 -10.83 29.24 16.99
C CYS A 267 -12.23 28.61 16.91
N MET A 268 -12.33 27.43 16.26
CA MET A 268 -13.61 26.78 15.96
C MET A 268 -13.54 25.30 16.28
N PRO A 269 -14.62 24.68 16.84
CA PRO A 269 -14.66 23.24 17.06
C PRO A 269 -14.80 22.50 15.73
N ILE A 270 -14.16 21.34 15.62
CA ILE A 270 -14.39 20.37 14.56
C ILE A 270 -15.40 19.37 15.11
N LYS A 271 -16.57 19.26 14.48
CA LYS A 271 -17.64 18.36 14.89
C LYS A 271 -17.82 17.27 13.84
N ASN A 272 -18.00 16.04 14.30
CA ASN A 272 -18.34 14.93 13.42
C ASN A 272 -19.83 14.91 13.02
N ASN A 273 -20.24 13.95 12.24
CA ASN A 273 -21.63 13.80 11.80
C ASN A 273 -22.63 13.63 12.96
N ASN A 274 -22.17 13.12 14.10
CA ASN A 274 -22.97 12.94 15.31
C ASN A 274 -22.98 14.20 16.20
N GLN A 275 -22.42 15.32 15.71
CA GLN A 275 -22.26 16.58 16.47
C GLN A 275 -21.29 16.47 17.67
N GLU A 276 -20.51 15.41 17.76
CA GLU A 276 -19.46 15.28 18.76
C GLU A 276 -18.22 16.06 18.34
N ILE A 277 -17.57 16.70 19.29
CA ILE A 277 -16.33 17.43 19.05
C ILE A 277 -15.18 16.42 18.97
N ILE A 278 -14.46 16.45 17.86
CA ILE A 278 -13.29 15.61 17.56
C ILE A 278 -11.98 16.41 17.55
N GLY A 279 -12.07 17.74 17.64
CA GLY A 279 -10.91 18.62 17.60
C GLY A 279 -11.27 20.08 17.48
N ALA A 280 -10.29 20.91 17.16
CA ALA A 280 -10.48 22.34 16.93
C ALA A 280 -9.53 22.90 15.86
N PHE A 281 -10.00 23.87 15.10
CA PHE A 281 -9.17 24.78 14.33
C PHE A 281 -8.71 25.95 15.20
N GLN A 282 -7.46 26.37 15.02
CA GLN A 282 -6.95 27.63 15.52
C GLN A 282 -6.25 28.37 14.37
N VAL A 283 -6.89 29.45 13.90
CA VAL A 283 -6.42 30.28 12.80
C VAL A 283 -5.93 31.59 13.34
N LEU A 284 -4.71 32.00 12.98
CA LEU A 284 -4.04 33.17 13.53
C LEU A 284 -3.76 34.21 12.46
N ASN A 285 -3.92 35.47 12.80
CA ASN A 285 -3.57 36.67 12.03
C ASN A 285 -4.22 36.70 10.64
N LYS A 286 -5.43 37.22 10.55
CA LYS A 286 -6.06 37.56 9.28
C LYS A 286 -5.15 38.53 8.49
N ASN A 287 -4.88 38.22 7.22
CA ASN A 287 -3.98 39.02 6.38
C ASN A 287 -4.44 40.48 6.23
N ASN A 288 -5.76 40.71 6.14
CA ASN A 288 -6.35 42.04 6.01
C ASN A 288 -7.48 42.22 7.02
N GLY A 289 -7.23 42.98 8.09
CA GLY A 289 -8.24 43.32 9.11
C GLY A 289 -8.42 42.24 10.17
N VAL A 290 -9.67 41.96 10.50
CA VAL A 290 -10.09 40.95 11.49
C VAL A 290 -10.94 39.87 10.85
N PHE A 291 -11.09 38.73 11.52
CA PHE A 291 -11.95 37.66 11.03
C PHE A 291 -13.41 38.12 11.04
N THR A 292 -14.11 37.81 9.96
CA THR A 292 -15.51 38.18 9.74
C THR A 292 -16.46 37.00 10.01
N LYS A 293 -17.76 37.25 10.04
CA LYS A 293 -18.75 36.18 10.08
C LYS A 293 -18.66 35.25 8.89
N GLY A 294 -18.31 35.77 7.70
CA GLY A 294 -18.06 34.94 6.51
C GLY A 294 -16.86 33.99 6.66
N ASP A 295 -15.83 34.40 7.39
CA ASP A 295 -14.68 33.53 7.71
C ASP A 295 -15.09 32.41 8.67
N GLU A 296 -15.95 32.71 9.66
CA GLU A 296 -16.52 31.70 10.56
C GLU A 296 -17.34 30.67 9.80
N ASP A 297 -18.26 31.12 8.95
CA ASP A 297 -19.14 30.25 8.14
C ASP A 297 -18.33 29.37 7.18
N LEU A 298 -17.27 29.92 6.58
CA LEU A 298 -16.34 29.18 5.73
C LEU A 298 -15.57 28.11 6.54
N LEU A 299 -15.10 28.46 7.75
CA LEU A 299 -14.37 27.53 8.61
C LEU A 299 -15.26 26.40 9.13
N VAL A 300 -16.54 26.67 9.41
CA VAL A 300 -17.54 25.63 9.72
C VAL A 300 -17.68 24.65 8.56
N ALA A 301 -17.79 25.14 7.35
CA ALA A 301 -17.97 24.30 6.16
C ALA A 301 -16.70 23.47 5.86
N ILE A 302 -15.51 24.05 6.04
CA ILE A 302 -14.22 23.32 5.98
C ILE A 302 -14.19 22.24 7.07
N GLY A 303 -14.61 22.58 8.29
CA GLY A 303 -14.66 21.67 9.42
C GLY A 303 -15.52 20.43 9.16
N GLY A 304 -16.66 20.60 8.50
CA GLY A 304 -17.51 19.48 8.09
C GLY A 304 -16.82 18.52 7.12
N SER A 305 -16.10 19.05 6.11
CA SER A 305 -15.33 18.22 5.18
C SER A 305 -14.11 17.58 5.85
N ALA A 306 -13.44 18.34 6.72
CA ALA A 306 -12.26 17.89 7.45
C ALA A 306 -12.61 16.76 8.45
N SER A 307 -13.75 16.86 9.15
CA SER A 307 -14.17 15.83 10.10
C SER A 307 -14.38 14.47 9.43
N ILE A 308 -15.05 14.45 8.28
CA ILE A 308 -15.27 13.20 7.53
C ILE A 308 -13.93 12.59 7.11
N ALA A 309 -13.00 13.40 6.59
CA ALA A 309 -11.70 12.92 6.17
C ALA A 309 -10.85 12.41 7.33
N LEU A 310 -10.88 13.11 8.48
CA LEU A 310 -10.17 12.70 9.69
C LEU A 310 -10.73 11.42 10.29
N GLU A 311 -12.05 11.26 10.35
CA GLU A 311 -12.68 10.00 10.78
C GLU A 311 -12.33 8.85 9.85
N ASN A 312 -12.36 9.07 8.53
CA ASN A 312 -11.97 8.05 7.56
C ASN A 312 -10.49 7.65 7.69
N ALA A 313 -9.59 8.61 7.90
CA ALA A 313 -8.17 8.33 8.11
C ALA A 313 -7.94 7.54 9.42
N GLN A 314 -8.63 7.89 10.51
CA GLN A 314 -8.58 7.15 11.77
C GLN A 314 -9.11 5.72 11.62
N LEU A 315 -10.26 5.54 10.97
CA LEU A 315 -10.83 4.21 10.69
C LEU A 315 -9.91 3.37 9.82
N PHE A 316 -9.27 3.97 8.82
CA PHE A 316 -8.32 3.29 7.94
C PHE A 316 -7.08 2.81 8.71
N GLU A 317 -6.53 3.64 9.61
CA GLU A 317 -5.39 3.23 10.43
C GLU A 317 -5.77 2.13 11.44
N GLN A 318 -6.95 2.24 12.07
CA GLN A 318 -7.48 1.18 12.93
C GLN A 318 -7.69 -0.13 12.17
N GLN A 319 -8.25 -0.07 10.96
CA GLN A 319 -8.44 -1.25 10.12
C GLN A 319 -7.10 -1.91 9.76
N LYS A 320 -6.09 -1.11 9.47
CA LYS A 320 -4.74 -1.58 9.15
C LYS A 320 -4.09 -2.28 10.35
N GLU A 321 -4.22 -1.72 11.56
CA GLU A 321 -3.71 -2.36 12.78
C GLU A 321 -4.47 -3.65 13.11
N LEU A 322 -5.80 -3.65 13.01
CA LEU A 322 -6.61 -4.87 13.20
C LEU A 322 -6.25 -5.96 12.19
N TYR A 323 -6.03 -5.59 10.93
CA TYR A 323 -5.59 -6.55 9.90
C TYR A 323 -4.22 -7.15 10.23
N LYS A 324 -3.30 -6.33 10.72
CA LYS A 324 -1.97 -6.77 11.15
C LYS A 324 -2.04 -7.71 12.36
N GLU A 325 -2.84 -7.36 13.38
CA GLU A 325 -3.09 -8.22 14.53
C GLU A 325 -3.73 -9.56 14.11
N GLN A 326 -4.70 -9.51 13.20
CA GLN A 326 -5.38 -10.69 12.68
C GLN A 326 -4.41 -11.60 11.90
N LYS A 327 -3.48 -11.02 11.12
CA LYS A 327 -2.43 -11.76 10.41
C LYS A 327 -1.51 -12.48 11.41
N ILE A 328 -1.02 -11.76 12.42
CA ILE A 328 -0.14 -12.33 13.48
C ILE A 328 -0.86 -13.45 14.22
N LEU A 329 -2.11 -13.24 14.60
CA LEU A 329 -2.91 -14.25 15.29
C LEU A 329 -3.08 -15.51 14.45
N PHE A 330 -3.38 -15.36 13.15
CA PHE A 330 -3.54 -16.47 12.23
C PHE A 330 -2.24 -17.26 12.03
N GLU A 331 -1.11 -16.56 11.87
CA GLU A 331 0.22 -17.20 11.77
C GLU A 331 0.57 -17.96 13.04
N SER A 332 0.36 -17.35 14.22
CA SER A 332 0.58 -18.00 15.51
C SER A 332 -0.33 -19.22 15.71
N PHE A 333 -1.56 -19.17 15.24
CA PHE A 333 -2.50 -20.29 15.31
C PHE A 333 -2.02 -21.48 14.45
N ILE A 334 -1.59 -21.21 13.21
CA ILE A 334 -1.04 -22.24 12.32
C ILE A 334 0.20 -22.89 12.94
N ASP A 335 1.15 -22.09 13.43
CA ASP A 335 2.37 -22.59 14.08
C ASP A 335 2.06 -23.43 15.32
N THR A 336 1.05 -23.03 16.10
CA THR A 336 0.61 -23.77 17.30
C THR A 336 -0.02 -25.12 16.93
N LEU A 337 -0.82 -25.16 15.86
CA LEU A 337 -1.40 -26.41 15.35
C LEU A 337 -0.30 -27.39 14.89
N ALA A 338 0.65 -26.91 14.09
CA ALA A 338 1.76 -27.73 13.60
C ALA A 338 2.61 -28.25 14.77
N THR A 339 2.98 -27.36 15.70
CA THR A 339 3.75 -27.75 16.90
C THR A 339 2.99 -28.79 17.75
N SER A 340 1.67 -28.69 17.85
CA SER A 340 0.85 -29.64 18.60
C SER A 340 0.85 -31.05 17.95
N ILE A 341 0.91 -31.09 16.62
CA ILE A 341 0.98 -32.36 15.87
C ILE A 341 2.39 -32.95 15.95
N ASP A 342 3.41 -32.13 15.76
CA ASP A 342 4.81 -32.53 15.90
C ASP A 342 5.10 -33.05 17.33
N ALA A 343 4.49 -32.47 18.38
CA ALA A 343 4.62 -32.93 19.76
C ALA A 343 3.95 -34.28 20.01
N ARG A 344 2.91 -34.63 19.25
CA ARG A 344 2.25 -35.94 19.31
C ARG A 344 3.11 -37.02 18.64
N ASP A 345 3.77 -36.70 17.58
CA ASP A 345 4.71 -37.58 16.86
C ASP A 345 6.13 -37.37 17.41
N LYS A 346 6.48 -38.15 18.43
CA LYS A 346 7.81 -38.06 19.08
C LYS A 346 8.98 -38.23 18.12
N ILE A 347 8.72 -38.71 16.90
CA ILE A 347 9.73 -38.97 15.86
C ILE A 347 9.99 -37.70 15.05
N THR A 348 9.05 -36.77 15.00
CA THR A 348 9.07 -35.62 14.09
C THR A 348 9.10 -34.26 14.81
N ALA A 349 9.55 -34.20 16.05
CA ALA A 349 9.68 -32.91 16.76
C ALA A 349 10.45 -31.88 15.90
N GLY A 350 9.81 -30.74 15.62
CA GLY A 350 10.35 -29.67 14.80
C GLY A 350 10.44 -29.95 13.29
N HIS A 351 9.92 -31.08 12.80
CA HIS A 351 9.91 -31.48 11.40
C HIS A 351 9.22 -30.43 10.51
N SER A 352 7.97 -30.09 10.82
CA SER A 352 7.21 -29.12 10.05
C SER A 352 7.93 -27.77 9.91
N SER A 353 8.59 -27.33 10.99
CA SER A 353 9.40 -26.10 10.97
C SER A 353 10.63 -26.22 10.06
N ARG A 354 11.33 -27.36 10.07
CA ARG A 354 12.51 -27.56 9.19
C ARG A 354 12.11 -27.74 7.73
N VAL A 355 11.04 -28.49 7.45
CA VAL A 355 10.48 -28.62 6.08
C VAL A 355 10.11 -27.26 5.53
N LYS A 356 9.47 -26.41 6.35
CA LYS A 356 9.23 -24.99 5.99
C LYS A 356 10.55 -24.30 5.59
N LEU A 357 11.57 -24.36 6.43
CA LEU A 357 12.84 -23.67 6.18
C LEU A 357 13.52 -24.18 4.89
N TYR A 358 13.59 -25.50 4.66
CA TYR A 358 14.15 -26.06 3.43
C TYR A 358 13.34 -25.66 2.20
N SER A 359 12.02 -25.70 2.29
CA SER A 359 11.13 -25.24 1.21
C SER A 359 11.38 -23.76 0.88
N MET A 360 11.54 -22.91 1.90
CA MET A 360 11.82 -21.48 1.73
C MET A 360 13.21 -21.24 1.10
N LEU A 361 14.22 -22.04 1.46
CA LEU A 361 15.51 -21.97 0.78
C LEU A 361 15.40 -22.28 -0.71
N LEU A 362 14.62 -23.31 -1.07
CA LEU A 362 14.41 -23.70 -2.46
C LEU A 362 13.57 -22.65 -3.22
N VAL A 363 12.48 -22.16 -2.66
CA VAL A 363 11.63 -21.13 -3.26
C VAL A 363 12.40 -19.82 -3.50
N ASN A 364 13.29 -19.45 -2.57
CA ASN A 364 14.15 -18.28 -2.74
C ASN A 364 15.21 -18.49 -3.84
N ALA A 365 15.76 -19.70 -3.97
CA ALA A 365 16.70 -20.02 -5.05
C ALA A 365 16.03 -20.05 -6.44
N LEU A 366 14.70 -20.24 -6.49
CA LEU A 366 13.88 -20.23 -7.70
C LEU A 366 13.33 -18.84 -8.06
N ASP A 367 13.65 -17.80 -7.27
CA ASP A 367 13.20 -16.42 -7.45
C ASP A 367 11.68 -16.27 -7.63
N CYS A 368 10.90 -17.04 -6.85
CA CYS A 368 9.45 -16.95 -6.83
C CYS A 368 8.98 -15.62 -6.23
N ASP A 369 7.79 -15.16 -6.62
CA ASP A 369 7.20 -13.96 -6.04
C ASP A 369 6.85 -14.14 -4.54
N GLU A 370 6.77 -13.03 -3.79
CA GLU A 370 6.56 -13.06 -2.35
C GLU A 370 5.21 -13.69 -1.95
N LYS A 371 4.18 -13.51 -2.76
CA LYS A 371 2.87 -14.12 -2.51
C LYS A 371 2.95 -15.64 -2.60
N TYR A 372 3.63 -16.16 -3.60
CA TYR A 372 3.82 -17.60 -3.75
C TYR A 372 4.69 -18.19 -2.64
N LYS A 373 5.70 -17.45 -2.18
CA LYS A 373 6.51 -17.82 -1.00
C LYS A 373 5.64 -18.00 0.25
N GLU A 374 4.73 -17.04 0.54
CA GLU A 374 3.80 -17.16 1.67
C GLU A 374 2.87 -18.37 1.56
N ILE A 375 2.44 -18.73 0.34
CA ILE A 375 1.60 -19.91 0.10
C ILE A 375 2.36 -21.19 0.40
N VAL A 376 3.57 -21.34 -0.15
CA VAL A 376 4.42 -22.52 0.06
C VAL A 376 4.83 -22.65 1.53
N GLU A 377 5.15 -21.54 2.20
CA GLU A 377 5.46 -21.52 3.63
C GLU A 377 4.33 -22.13 4.47
N LYS A 378 3.09 -21.65 4.26
CA LYS A 378 1.91 -22.14 5.00
C LYS A 378 1.60 -23.60 4.66
N ALA A 379 1.75 -23.99 3.39
CA ALA A 379 1.56 -25.37 2.98
C ALA A 379 2.59 -26.31 3.65
N ALA A 380 3.85 -25.88 3.75
CA ALA A 380 4.91 -26.64 4.41
C ALA A 380 4.66 -26.84 5.91
N ILE A 381 4.08 -25.84 6.59
CA ILE A 381 3.73 -25.96 8.02
C ILE A 381 2.56 -26.94 8.21
N LEU A 382 1.59 -26.94 7.28
CA LEU A 382 0.32 -27.66 7.42
C LEU A 382 0.31 -29.03 6.73
N HIS A 383 1.37 -29.42 5.99
CA HIS A 383 1.35 -30.62 5.15
C HIS A 383 0.98 -31.89 5.90
N ASP A 384 1.39 -31.99 7.15
CA ASP A 384 1.23 -33.15 8.02
C ASP A 384 0.10 -33.04 9.04
N ILE A 385 -0.78 -32.01 8.97
CA ILE A 385 -1.85 -31.79 9.95
C ILE A 385 -2.80 -33.01 10.06
N GLY A 386 -2.96 -33.79 9.01
CA GLY A 386 -3.79 -34.99 8.98
C GLY A 386 -3.25 -36.14 9.83
N LYS A 387 -2.01 -36.09 10.31
CA LYS A 387 -1.49 -37.07 11.29
C LYS A 387 -2.31 -37.11 12.57
N ILE A 388 -3.09 -36.05 12.85
CA ILE A 388 -4.04 -36.03 13.98
C ILE A 388 -5.05 -37.18 13.91
N GLY A 389 -5.40 -37.67 12.72
CA GLY A 389 -6.32 -38.78 12.51
C GLY A 389 -5.68 -40.18 12.56
N ILE A 390 -4.34 -40.26 12.64
CA ILE A 390 -3.62 -41.53 12.65
C ILE A 390 -3.53 -42.06 14.10
N ARG A 391 -3.72 -43.39 14.26
CA ARG A 391 -3.64 -44.03 15.57
C ARG A 391 -2.22 -43.97 16.15
N ASP A 392 -2.11 -43.67 17.45
CA ASP A 392 -0.79 -43.58 18.15
C ASP A 392 0.00 -44.88 18.07
N SER A 393 -0.69 -46.04 18.12
CA SER A 393 -0.04 -47.35 17.99
C SER A 393 0.65 -47.59 16.65
N VAL A 394 0.26 -46.85 15.62
CA VAL A 394 0.88 -46.89 14.27
C VAL A 394 1.88 -45.77 14.12
N LEU A 395 1.51 -44.54 14.52
CA LEU A 395 2.35 -43.36 14.39
C LEU A 395 3.66 -43.45 15.19
N GLN A 396 3.58 -44.03 16.40
CA GLN A 396 4.72 -44.13 17.33
C GLN A 396 5.35 -45.54 17.34
N LYS A 397 5.05 -46.38 16.33
CA LYS A 397 5.56 -47.75 16.30
C LYS A 397 7.07 -47.78 16.11
N GLU A 398 7.74 -48.47 17.05
CA GLU A 398 9.18 -48.77 16.92
C GLU A 398 9.35 -50.00 16.02
N GLY A 399 9.88 -49.77 14.81
CA GLY A 399 10.15 -50.85 13.86
C GLY A 399 9.43 -50.74 12.53
N LYS A 400 9.43 -51.81 11.73
CA LYS A 400 8.79 -51.82 10.40
C LYS A 400 7.28 -51.87 10.52
N LEU A 401 6.61 -51.05 9.73
CA LEU A 401 5.17 -51.06 9.58
C LEU A 401 4.74 -52.27 8.75
N THR A 402 3.58 -52.86 9.06
CA THR A 402 2.89 -53.77 8.13
C THR A 402 2.30 -52.99 6.96
N ASP A 403 1.88 -53.70 5.91
CA ASP A 403 1.28 -53.07 4.73
C ASP A 403 -0.03 -52.33 5.09
N GLU A 404 -0.81 -52.86 6.07
CA GLU A 404 -2.04 -52.25 6.57
C GLU A 404 -1.74 -50.97 7.39
N GLU A 405 -0.72 -51.01 8.24
CA GLU A 405 -0.28 -49.86 9.04
C GLU A 405 0.29 -48.77 8.12
N TYR A 406 1.04 -49.17 7.09
CA TYR A 406 1.55 -48.22 6.09
C TYR A 406 0.43 -47.53 5.32
N LYS A 407 -0.60 -48.30 4.88
CA LYS A 407 -1.79 -47.71 4.26
C LYS A 407 -2.51 -46.75 5.20
N HIS A 408 -2.61 -47.09 6.48
CA HIS A 408 -3.23 -46.21 7.47
C HIS A 408 -2.44 -44.91 7.65
N ILE A 409 -1.09 -44.93 7.62
CA ILE A 409 -0.30 -43.70 7.64
C ILE A 409 -0.55 -42.85 6.38
N GLN A 410 -0.66 -43.46 5.19
CA GLN A 410 -0.94 -42.73 3.96
C GLN A 410 -2.26 -41.95 4.00
N GLU A 411 -3.22 -42.37 4.82
CA GLU A 411 -4.49 -41.66 5.01
C GLU A 411 -4.31 -40.23 5.54
N HIS A 412 -3.17 -39.90 6.19
CA HIS A 412 -2.96 -38.55 6.71
C HIS A 412 -3.06 -37.50 5.62
N VAL A 413 -2.64 -37.77 4.37
CA VAL A 413 -2.74 -36.82 3.26
C VAL A 413 -4.19 -36.49 2.93
N LYS A 414 -5.04 -37.52 2.88
CA LYS A 414 -6.48 -37.32 2.68
C LYS A 414 -7.10 -36.56 3.86
N ILE A 415 -6.73 -36.92 5.09
CA ILE A 415 -7.21 -36.24 6.30
C ILE A 415 -6.75 -34.77 6.30
N THR A 416 -5.51 -34.49 5.87
CA THR A 416 -5.02 -33.12 5.65
C THR A 416 -5.94 -32.35 4.72
N HIS A 417 -6.29 -32.95 3.57
CA HIS A 417 -7.22 -32.34 2.62
C HIS A 417 -8.58 -32.08 3.27
N ASP A 418 -9.18 -33.08 3.93
CA ASP A 418 -10.50 -32.98 4.54
C ASP A 418 -10.57 -31.95 5.68
N ILE A 419 -9.44 -31.68 6.36
CA ILE A 419 -9.32 -30.64 7.39
C ILE A 419 -9.20 -29.26 6.73
N LEU A 420 -8.27 -29.09 5.79
CA LEU A 420 -7.97 -27.81 5.20
C LEU A 420 -9.10 -27.31 4.28
N GLU A 421 -9.82 -28.20 3.59
CA GLU A 421 -10.98 -27.84 2.76
C GLU A 421 -12.13 -27.22 3.57
N LYS A 422 -12.24 -27.53 4.87
CA LYS A 422 -13.26 -26.94 5.76
C LYS A 422 -12.96 -25.47 6.13
N ILE A 423 -11.75 -25.01 5.90
CA ILE A 423 -11.37 -23.61 6.11
C ILE A 423 -11.88 -22.81 4.92
N HIS A 424 -13.06 -22.21 5.05
CA HIS A 424 -13.65 -21.33 4.03
C HIS A 424 -12.86 -20.05 3.92
N THR A 425 -11.94 -19.97 2.95
CA THR A 425 -11.08 -18.82 2.75
C THR A 425 -10.82 -18.54 1.28
N SER A 426 -9.93 -17.58 1.03
CA SER A 426 -9.54 -17.08 -0.29
C SER A 426 -8.99 -18.17 -1.22
N GLU A 427 -8.88 -17.85 -2.50
CA GLU A 427 -8.25 -18.70 -3.52
C GLU A 427 -6.81 -19.11 -3.13
N ASP A 428 -6.11 -18.25 -2.40
CA ASP A 428 -4.77 -18.54 -1.90
C ASP A 428 -4.76 -19.73 -0.93
N PHE A 429 -5.80 -19.90 -0.11
CA PHE A 429 -5.89 -21.03 0.81
C PHE A 429 -6.19 -22.35 0.10
N LYS A 430 -6.91 -22.33 -1.01
CA LYS A 430 -7.07 -23.51 -1.87
C LYS A 430 -5.73 -23.99 -2.42
N GLN A 431 -4.87 -23.05 -2.84
CA GLN A 431 -3.52 -23.38 -3.29
C GLN A 431 -2.68 -23.99 -2.16
N ILE A 432 -2.79 -23.49 -0.93
CA ILE A 432 -2.13 -24.06 0.26
C ILE A 432 -2.56 -25.52 0.44
N THR A 433 -3.88 -25.80 0.38
CA THR A 433 -4.44 -27.15 0.51
C THR A 433 -3.91 -28.08 -0.59
N GLU A 434 -3.95 -27.65 -1.84
CA GLU A 434 -3.47 -28.42 -2.99
C GLU A 434 -1.98 -28.75 -2.87
N ILE A 435 -1.16 -27.80 -2.47
CA ILE A 435 0.28 -27.98 -2.27
C ILE A 435 0.54 -28.92 -1.09
N ALA A 436 -0.08 -28.67 0.06
CA ALA A 436 0.10 -29.49 1.26
C ALA A 436 -0.27 -30.96 1.03
N CYS A 437 -1.33 -31.21 0.27
CA CYS A 437 -1.79 -32.59 -0.03
C CYS A 437 -1.01 -33.27 -1.15
N SER A 438 -0.01 -32.63 -1.75
CA SER A 438 0.77 -33.17 -2.87
C SER A 438 2.20 -33.56 -2.50
N HIS A 439 2.62 -33.40 -1.24
CA HIS A 439 4.00 -33.63 -0.81
C HIS A 439 4.46 -35.09 -0.91
N HIS A 440 3.53 -36.06 -0.95
CA HIS A 440 3.81 -37.47 -1.18
C HIS A 440 3.49 -37.96 -2.60
N GLU A 441 3.08 -37.05 -3.48
CA GLU A 441 3.05 -37.38 -4.91
C GLU A 441 4.47 -37.53 -5.43
N LYS A 442 4.67 -38.44 -6.40
CA LYS A 442 5.96 -38.68 -7.02
C LYS A 442 5.92 -38.30 -8.48
N TYR A 443 7.01 -37.78 -8.98
CA TYR A 443 7.10 -37.25 -10.33
C TYR A 443 6.73 -38.31 -11.40
N ASP A 444 6.99 -39.61 -11.13
CA ASP A 444 6.64 -40.74 -11.99
C ASP A 444 5.18 -41.24 -11.83
N GLY A 445 4.36 -40.64 -10.95
CA GLY A 445 2.98 -41.04 -10.69
C GLY A 445 2.82 -42.20 -9.71
N SER A 446 3.89 -42.74 -9.14
CA SER A 446 3.83 -43.84 -8.15
C SER A 446 3.56 -43.35 -6.72
N GLY A 447 3.28 -42.05 -6.54
CA GLY A 447 2.96 -41.41 -5.28
C GLY A 447 1.53 -41.68 -4.80
N TYR A 448 1.09 -40.95 -3.78
CA TYR A 448 -0.26 -40.99 -3.19
C TYR A 448 -0.62 -39.58 -2.68
N TYR A 449 -1.85 -39.13 -2.60
CA TYR A 449 -3.08 -39.98 -2.58
C TYR A 449 -3.87 -39.85 -3.89
N ARG A 450 -3.54 -38.86 -4.78
CA ARG A 450 -4.24 -38.61 -6.06
C ARG A 450 -3.55 -39.26 -7.26
N HIS A 451 -2.33 -39.77 -7.08
CA HIS A 451 -1.50 -40.38 -8.13
C HIS A 451 -1.19 -39.40 -9.30
N LEU A 452 -0.96 -38.15 -8.94
CA LEU A 452 -0.53 -37.13 -9.91
C LEU A 452 0.90 -37.41 -10.40
N SER A 453 1.22 -37.02 -11.63
CA SER A 453 2.55 -37.22 -12.23
C SER A 453 3.08 -35.98 -12.93
N GLY A 454 4.38 -35.83 -12.98
CA GLY A 454 5.04 -34.74 -13.71
C GLY A 454 4.58 -33.38 -13.27
N GLU A 455 4.19 -32.55 -14.24
CA GLU A 455 3.75 -31.16 -14.00
C GLU A 455 2.30 -31.05 -13.49
N ASP A 456 1.52 -32.13 -13.52
CA ASP A 456 0.19 -32.17 -12.90
C ASP A 456 0.28 -32.05 -11.37
N ILE A 457 1.44 -32.39 -10.78
CA ILE A 457 1.71 -32.14 -9.37
C ILE A 457 1.91 -30.64 -9.17
N PRO A 458 1.15 -29.98 -8.28
CA PRO A 458 1.37 -28.56 -7.94
C PRO A 458 2.84 -28.25 -7.68
N TYR A 459 3.34 -27.17 -8.24
CA TYR A 459 4.78 -26.84 -8.16
C TYR A 459 5.29 -26.78 -6.71
N GLY A 460 4.50 -26.17 -5.81
CA GLY A 460 4.81 -26.17 -4.37
C GLY A 460 4.81 -27.58 -3.76
N GLY A 461 3.96 -28.50 -4.23
CA GLY A 461 3.97 -29.90 -3.79
C GLY A 461 5.26 -30.61 -4.17
N ARG A 462 5.78 -30.37 -5.39
CA ARG A 462 7.09 -30.87 -5.82
C ARG A 462 8.25 -30.30 -4.99
N ILE A 463 8.15 -29.00 -4.59
CA ILE A 463 9.10 -28.36 -3.67
C ILE A 463 9.07 -29.01 -2.29
N LEU A 464 7.87 -29.21 -1.74
CA LEU A 464 7.69 -29.86 -0.44
C LEU A 464 8.23 -31.28 -0.45
N ALA A 465 8.02 -32.05 -1.51
CA ALA A 465 8.50 -33.44 -1.61
C ALA A 465 10.03 -33.53 -1.47
N VAL A 466 10.79 -32.58 -2.03
CA VAL A 466 12.26 -32.53 -1.89
C VAL A 466 12.63 -32.17 -0.43
N ALA A 467 11.99 -31.14 0.12
CA ALA A 467 12.26 -30.66 1.46
C ALA A 467 11.91 -31.67 2.56
N ASP A 468 10.74 -32.32 2.45
CA ASP A 468 10.25 -33.34 3.39
C ASP A 468 11.18 -34.56 3.42
N VAL A 469 11.48 -35.13 2.26
CA VAL A 469 12.40 -36.27 2.20
C VAL A 469 13.78 -35.88 2.70
N PHE A 470 14.30 -34.70 2.34
CA PHE A 470 15.59 -34.26 2.83
C PHE A 470 15.61 -34.16 4.37
N ASP A 471 14.61 -33.55 4.98
CA ASP A 471 14.48 -33.51 6.44
C ASP A 471 14.36 -34.93 7.03
N ALA A 472 13.51 -35.76 6.47
CA ALA A 472 13.28 -37.12 6.96
C ALA A 472 14.54 -38.00 7.01
N ILE A 473 15.50 -37.80 6.11
CA ILE A 473 16.73 -38.62 6.04
C ILE A 473 17.94 -37.94 6.69
N THR A 474 17.90 -36.63 6.91
CA THR A 474 18.97 -35.86 7.58
C THR A 474 18.74 -35.69 9.08
N SER A 475 17.50 -35.85 9.57
CA SER A 475 17.17 -35.76 10.98
C SER A 475 17.48 -37.05 11.72
N LYS A 476 17.92 -36.93 12.98
CA LYS A 476 18.12 -38.05 13.89
C LYS A 476 16.77 -38.58 14.35
N ARG A 477 16.55 -39.88 14.26
CA ARG A 477 15.33 -40.56 14.78
C ARG A 477 15.70 -41.51 15.92
N HIS A 478 14.78 -41.83 16.79
CA HIS A 478 15.07 -42.71 17.99
C HIS A 478 15.70 -44.05 17.62
N TYR A 479 15.40 -44.55 16.42
CA TYR A 479 15.86 -45.84 15.90
C TYR A 479 16.92 -45.75 14.82
N ARG A 480 17.33 -44.54 14.40
CA ARG A 480 18.28 -44.33 13.30
C ARG A 480 19.03 -43.02 13.50
N ASP A 481 20.35 -43.09 13.44
CA ASP A 481 21.19 -41.90 13.36
C ASP A 481 21.01 -41.18 12.03
N LYS A 482 21.52 -39.95 11.96
CA LYS A 482 21.54 -39.17 10.70
C LYS A 482 22.25 -40.00 9.61
N MET A 483 21.67 -40.02 8.42
CA MET A 483 22.28 -40.68 7.27
C MET A 483 23.54 -39.91 6.85
N PRO A 484 24.64 -40.57 6.46
CA PRO A 484 25.79 -39.87 5.90
C PRO A 484 25.37 -38.99 4.73
N ILE A 485 25.89 -37.76 4.66
CA ILE A 485 25.42 -36.76 3.68
C ILE A 485 25.60 -37.21 2.23
N GLN A 486 26.64 -37.98 1.92
CA GLN A 486 26.79 -38.56 0.58
C GLN A 486 25.61 -39.44 0.19
N ASN A 487 25.14 -40.31 1.09
CA ASN A 487 24.00 -41.18 0.83
C ASN A 487 22.69 -40.38 0.66
N VAL A 488 22.54 -39.28 1.41
CA VAL A 488 21.42 -38.34 1.26
C VAL A 488 21.40 -37.78 -0.15
N ILE A 489 22.56 -37.30 -0.62
CA ILE A 489 22.66 -36.72 -1.96
C ILE A 489 22.48 -37.78 -3.05
N ASP A 490 22.99 -39.00 -2.85
CA ASP A 490 22.77 -40.13 -3.77
C ASP A 490 21.27 -40.45 -3.92
N ILE A 491 20.49 -40.43 -2.83
CA ILE A 491 19.04 -40.62 -2.84
C ILE A 491 18.36 -39.51 -3.67
N LEU A 492 18.72 -38.26 -3.45
CA LEU A 492 18.14 -37.15 -4.22
C LEU A 492 18.48 -37.26 -5.71
N ILE A 493 19.74 -37.53 -6.06
CA ILE A 493 20.19 -37.63 -7.44
C ILE A 493 19.52 -38.83 -8.16
N SER A 494 19.49 -40.00 -7.51
CA SER A 494 18.86 -41.20 -8.09
C SER A 494 17.34 -41.13 -8.17
N GLY A 495 16.75 -40.26 -7.38
CA GLY A 495 15.32 -39.96 -7.36
C GLY A 495 14.87 -38.97 -8.43
N LYS A 496 15.79 -38.30 -9.16
CA LYS A 496 15.43 -37.33 -10.20
C LYS A 496 14.53 -37.97 -11.27
N ASN A 497 13.48 -37.24 -11.67
CA ASN A 497 12.49 -37.64 -12.66
C ASN A 497 11.76 -38.97 -12.32
N LYS A 498 11.86 -39.42 -11.05
CA LYS A 498 11.11 -40.54 -10.49
C LYS A 498 10.33 -40.06 -9.26
N HIS A 499 11.01 -39.94 -8.14
CA HIS A 499 10.40 -39.38 -6.92
C HIS A 499 10.26 -37.85 -7.01
N PHE A 500 11.27 -37.18 -7.54
CA PHE A 500 11.40 -35.73 -7.50
C PHE A 500 11.44 -35.13 -8.90
N ASP A 501 11.00 -33.87 -9.01
CA ASP A 501 11.34 -33.03 -10.16
C ASP A 501 12.86 -32.82 -10.21
N GLY A 502 13.49 -33.26 -11.28
CA GLY A 502 14.95 -33.21 -11.42
C GLY A 502 15.53 -31.79 -11.35
N ASN A 503 14.80 -30.79 -11.88
CA ASN A 503 15.22 -29.40 -11.83
C ASN A 503 15.22 -28.84 -10.41
N LEU A 504 14.25 -29.24 -9.58
CA LEU A 504 14.18 -28.84 -8.17
C LEU A 504 15.31 -29.46 -7.36
N VAL A 505 15.66 -30.72 -7.61
CA VAL A 505 16.82 -31.35 -6.97
C VAL A 505 18.10 -30.63 -7.36
N ASP A 506 18.30 -30.31 -8.65
CA ASP A 506 19.50 -29.59 -9.11
C ASP A 506 19.61 -28.20 -8.47
N THR A 507 18.49 -27.50 -8.31
CA THR A 507 18.45 -26.21 -7.65
C THR A 507 18.74 -26.35 -6.15
N PHE A 508 18.15 -27.33 -5.47
CA PHE A 508 18.35 -27.58 -4.06
C PHE A 508 19.82 -27.90 -3.73
N LEU A 509 20.46 -28.74 -4.54
CA LEU A 509 21.87 -29.10 -4.36
C LEU A 509 22.83 -27.92 -4.58
N LYS A 510 22.40 -26.86 -5.27
CA LYS A 510 23.17 -25.61 -5.47
C LYS A 510 22.97 -24.56 -4.38
N ILE A 511 22.10 -24.81 -3.40
CA ILE A 511 21.91 -23.89 -2.29
C ILE A 511 23.21 -23.84 -1.45
N PRO A 512 23.70 -22.64 -1.06
CA PRO A 512 24.87 -22.49 -0.21
C PRO A 512 24.72 -23.24 1.11
N VAL A 513 25.75 -24.00 1.48
CA VAL A 513 25.66 -24.92 2.63
C VAL A 513 25.59 -24.20 3.99
N ASP A 514 26.04 -22.97 4.07
CA ASP A 514 25.85 -22.14 5.28
C ASP A 514 24.35 -21.97 5.61
N LYS A 515 23.50 -21.81 4.61
CA LYS A 515 22.04 -21.71 4.77
C LYS A 515 21.42 -23.04 5.21
N ILE A 516 21.90 -24.15 4.66
CA ILE A 516 21.44 -25.50 5.04
C ILE A 516 21.86 -25.81 6.49
N ILE A 517 23.08 -25.47 6.87
CA ILE A 517 23.59 -25.65 8.25
C ILE A 517 22.74 -24.85 9.24
N LEU A 518 22.33 -23.63 8.91
CA LEU A 518 21.45 -22.86 9.78
C LEU A 518 20.15 -23.60 10.11
N VAL A 519 19.61 -24.40 9.19
CA VAL A 519 18.44 -25.23 9.46
C VAL A 519 18.79 -26.40 10.38
N PHE A 520 19.93 -27.08 10.19
CA PHE A 520 20.37 -28.14 11.11
C PHE A 520 20.56 -27.64 12.55
N LEU A 521 21.00 -26.39 12.71
CA LEU A 521 21.25 -25.78 14.02
C LEU A 521 19.97 -25.33 14.74
N THR A 522 18.81 -25.34 14.10
CA THR A 522 17.53 -25.10 14.81
C THR A 522 17.22 -26.19 15.85
N GLU A 523 17.73 -27.40 15.66
CA GLU A 523 17.62 -28.51 16.64
C GLU A 523 18.71 -28.47 17.70
N ASN A 524 19.90 -28.01 17.35
CA ASN A 524 21.09 -28.09 18.19
C ASN A 524 21.50 -26.64 18.47
N HIS A 525 21.41 -26.18 19.69
CA HIS A 525 21.80 -24.81 20.10
C HIS A 525 23.30 -24.50 19.93
N HIS A 526 23.92 -25.00 18.85
CA HIS A 526 25.32 -24.76 18.55
C HIS A 526 25.51 -23.40 17.88
N ILE A 527 26.58 -22.71 18.28
CA ILE A 527 26.94 -21.43 17.68
C ILE A 527 27.64 -21.70 16.35
N PHE A 528 27.06 -21.23 15.24
CA PHE A 528 27.75 -21.19 13.96
C PHE A 528 28.78 -20.06 13.98
N LYS A 529 30.06 -20.39 13.96
CA LYS A 529 31.12 -19.38 13.98
C LYS A 529 31.10 -18.56 12.69
N ASN A 530 31.29 -17.26 12.81
CA ASN A 530 31.25 -16.37 11.64
C ASN A 530 32.32 -16.71 10.59
N GLU A 531 33.52 -17.11 11.03
CA GLU A 531 34.59 -17.54 10.14
C GLU A 531 34.21 -18.78 9.32
N ASP A 532 33.65 -19.80 9.99
CA ASP A 532 33.20 -21.04 9.36
C ASP A 532 32.02 -20.79 8.39
N LYS A 533 31.12 -19.89 8.78
CA LYS A 533 29.99 -19.46 7.96
C LYS A 533 30.46 -18.77 6.68
N GLU A 534 31.44 -17.87 6.77
CA GLU A 534 32.01 -17.19 5.62
C GLU A 534 32.64 -18.19 4.64
N ILE A 535 33.46 -19.13 5.14
CA ILE A 535 34.07 -20.18 4.33
C ILE A 535 32.97 -21.02 3.63
N LEU A 536 32.01 -21.53 4.39
CA LEU A 536 31.00 -22.45 3.91
C LEU A 536 29.96 -21.78 2.99
N SER A 537 29.80 -20.47 3.03
CA SER A 537 28.91 -19.72 2.13
C SER A 537 29.30 -19.78 0.64
N HIS A 538 30.55 -20.13 0.35
CA HIS A 538 31.08 -20.24 -1.00
C HIS A 538 30.83 -21.61 -1.64
N TYR A 539 30.36 -22.59 -0.89
CA TYR A 539 30.14 -23.96 -1.33
C TYR A 539 28.68 -24.37 -1.21
N ASN A 540 28.28 -25.35 -2.02
CA ASN A 540 26.93 -25.91 -2.02
C ASN A 540 26.98 -27.44 -1.70
N LEU A 541 25.80 -28.07 -1.57
CA LEU A 541 25.73 -29.50 -1.25
C LEU A 541 26.40 -30.38 -2.32
N PHE A 542 26.36 -29.98 -3.58
CA PHE A 542 26.99 -30.72 -4.66
C PHE A 542 28.52 -30.64 -4.60
N ASP A 543 29.07 -29.49 -4.17
CA ASP A 543 30.51 -29.34 -3.93
C ASP A 543 30.96 -30.24 -2.79
N ILE A 544 30.25 -30.23 -1.65
CA ILE A 544 30.53 -31.09 -0.50
C ILE A 544 30.50 -32.57 -0.90
N TYR A 545 29.49 -32.97 -1.70
CA TYR A 545 29.40 -34.32 -2.22
C TYR A 545 30.63 -34.71 -3.04
N ASN A 546 31.04 -33.88 -4.00
CA ASN A 546 32.21 -34.11 -4.81
C ASN A 546 33.51 -34.19 -3.99
N PHE A 547 33.65 -33.37 -2.94
CA PHE A 547 34.81 -33.39 -2.06
C PHE A 547 34.90 -34.70 -1.25
N ILE A 548 33.76 -35.30 -0.92
CA ILE A 548 33.70 -36.56 -0.17
C ILE A 548 33.99 -37.77 -1.07
N ILE A 549 33.43 -37.81 -2.28
CA ILE A 549 33.51 -39.00 -3.16
C ILE A 549 34.78 -39.05 -4.00
N ASN A 550 35.46 -37.91 -4.21
CA ASN A 550 36.64 -37.83 -5.04
C ASN A 550 37.89 -38.18 -4.22
N GLU A 551 38.52 -39.34 -4.49
CA GLU A 551 39.74 -39.77 -3.83
C GLU A 551 40.91 -38.78 -4.02
N ASN A 552 40.91 -37.97 -5.08
CA ASN A 552 41.94 -36.97 -5.39
C ASN A 552 41.57 -35.55 -4.85
N SER A 553 40.64 -35.43 -3.93
CA SER A 553 40.31 -34.14 -3.28
C SER A 553 41.55 -33.56 -2.61
N THR A 554 41.75 -32.25 -2.76
CA THR A 554 42.83 -31.51 -2.09
C THR A 554 42.61 -31.47 -0.58
N ASP A 555 43.69 -31.19 0.18
CA ASP A 555 43.58 -31.07 1.64
C ASP A 555 42.60 -29.98 2.08
N GLU A 556 42.50 -28.88 1.30
CA GLU A 556 41.51 -27.82 1.52
C GLU A 556 40.08 -28.34 1.31
N GLN A 557 39.80 -29.07 0.23
CA GLN A 557 38.51 -29.67 -0.04
C GLN A 557 38.09 -30.68 1.04
N LYS A 558 39.01 -31.48 1.52
CA LYS A 558 38.78 -32.42 2.62
C LYS A 558 38.45 -31.67 3.91
N HIS A 559 39.20 -30.61 4.22
CA HIS A 559 38.93 -29.77 5.38
C HIS A 559 37.54 -29.12 5.33
N ILE A 560 37.09 -28.62 4.16
CA ILE A 560 35.74 -28.06 3.97
C ILE A 560 34.67 -29.13 4.19
N ALA A 561 34.86 -30.33 3.66
CA ALA A 561 33.92 -31.44 3.86
C ALA A 561 33.86 -31.86 5.36
N GLU A 562 35.00 -31.90 6.05
CA GLU A 562 35.07 -32.16 7.50
C GLU A 562 34.36 -31.06 8.30
N LEU A 563 34.57 -29.79 7.96
CA LEU A 563 33.92 -28.66 8.58
C LEU A 563 32.39 -28.70 8.42
N PHE A 564 31.90 -29.01 7.22
CA PHE A 564 30.48 -29.24 6.98
C PHE A 564 29.94 -30.39 7.83
N ASN A 565 30.64 -31.55 7.83
CA ASN A 565 30.23 -32.73 8.59
C ASN A 565 30.24 -32.49 10.10
N PHE A 566 31.09 -31.63 10.61
CA PHE A 566 31.09 -31.21 12.02
C PHE A 566 29.74 -30.57 12.40
N TYR A 567 29.26 -29.60 11.63
CA TYR A 567 27.96 -28.97 11.87
C TYR A 567 26.79 -29.90 11.55
N TYR A 568 26.91 -30.75 10.53
CA TYR A 568 25.90 -31.73 10.17
C TYR A 568 25.68 -32.79 11.23
N SER A 569 26.74 -33.39 11.75
CA SER A 569 26.67 -34.47 12.77
C SER A 569 26.22 -34.01 14.14
N GLY A 570 26.42 -32.74 14.47
CA GLY A 570 26.12 -32.17 15.79
C GLY A 570 27.04 -32.72 16.90
N ASN A 571 28.14 -33.37 16.53
CA ASN A 571 29.11 -33.88 17.49
C ASN A 571 30.07 -32.75 17.91
N VAL A 572 29.83 -32.16 19.06
CA VAL A 572 30.84 -31.36 19.76
C VAL A 572 31.82 -32.34 20.42
N LYS A 573 33.11 -32.26 20.05
CA LYS A 573 34.17 -32.83 20.85
C LYS A 573 34.44 -31.96 22.07
#